data_8ece39306a3d389ca32d22b8c77f539b
#
_entry.id   8ece39306a3d389ca32d22b8c77f539b
#
_cell.length_a   1.000
_cell.length_b   1.000
_cell.length_c   1.000
_cell.angle_alpha   90.00
_cell.angle_beta   90.00
_cell.angle_gamma   90.00
#
_symmetry.space_group_name_H-M   'P 1'
#
loop_
_entity.id
_entity.type
_entity.pdbx_description
1 polymer ?
#
loop_
_entity_poly.entity_id
_entity_poly.type
_entity_poly.pdbx_seq_one_letter_code
_entity_poly.pdbx_strand_id
1 'polypeptide(L)'
;MNPALSHVRNWIFDLDNTLYPVSANLFAMIDARIGQYVQKLLNLDAEAAHKVQKGYFHAHGTTLAGLMAEHGTDPHHYLADVHDVDMSVLEVNEALVEALARLPGRKLVFTNGDAPYASKVLDKLGLGASFEAIHDVHATQYRPKPDPQAYQGLCDAYGLDPHASLFVEDMARNLAPAKAIGMKTVWIDNGSEQVPGDADRSYIDYTITDLGAWLHSILETSE
;
A
#
# COMPACT_ATOMS: atom_id res chain seq x y z
N MET A 1 -16.61 11.81 15.47
CA MET A 1 -15.25 11.53 14.97
C MET A 1 -14.23 11.90 16.05
N ASN A 2 -13.21 11.11 16.26
CA ASN A 2 -12.17 11.36 17.27
C ASN A 2 -11.60 12.79 17.16
N PRO A 3 -11.63 13.61 18.22
CA PRO A 3 -11.14 14.99 18.19
C PRO A 3 -9.70 15.15 17.74
N ALA A 4 -8.83 14.17 18.03
CA ALA A 4 -7.43 14.16 17.60
C ALA A 4 -7.25 14.07 16.06
N LEU A 5 -8.27 13.59 15.34
CA LEU A 5 -8.31 13.46 13.89
C LEU A 5 -9.25 14.44 13.20
N SER A 6 -9.83 15.39 13.95
CA SER A 6 -10.79 16.39 13.42
C SER A 6 -10.19 17.31 12.35
N HIS A 7 -8.86 17.43 12.28
CA HIS A 7 -8.13 18.19 11.26
C HIS A 7 -7.93 17.42 9.95
N VAL A 8 -8.08 16.07 9.96
CA VAL A 8 -7.85 15.23 8.78
C VAL A 8 -8.93 15.48 7.73
N ARG A 9 -8.51 15.75 6.50
CA ARG A 9 -9.36 15.98 5.32
C ARG A 9 -9.08 14.99 4.20
N ASN A 10 -7.87 14.41 4.20
CA ASN A 10 -7.42 13.47 3.19
C ASN A 10 -6.98 12.17 3.87
N TRP A 11 -7.65 11.08 3.51
CA TRP A 11 -7.36 9.73 3.98
C TRP A 11 -6.68 8.97 2.85
N ILE A 12 -5.46 8.58 3.06
CA ILE A 12 -4.65 7.88 2.08
C ILE A 12 -4.45 6.47 2.60
N PHE A 13 -4.67 5.49 1.75
CA PHE A 13 -4.55 4.08 2.11
C PHE A 13 -3.61 3.39 1.14
N ASP A 14 -2.69 2.60 1.65
CA ASP A 14 -2.10 1.55 0.86
C ASP A 14 -3.17 0.51 0.47
N LEU A 15 -2.85 -0.38 -0.47
CA LEU A 15 -3.77 -1.38 -0.98
C LEU A 15 -3.52 -2.76 -0.37
N ASP A 16 -2.32 -3.31 -0.66
CA ASP A 16 -2.01 -4.71 -0.41
C ASP A 16 -1.79 -4.99 1.08
N ASN A 17 -2.48 -5.98 1.63
CA ASN A 17 -2.51 -6.27 3.06
C ASN A 17 -2.96 -5.10 3.96
N THR A 18 -3.45 -4.01 3.37
CA THR A 18 -4.01 -2.84 4.06
C THR A 18 -5.52 -2.80 3.93
N LEU A 19 -6.08 -2.82 2.70
CA LEU A 19 -7.53 -2.83 2.47
C LEU A 19 -8.15 -4.24 2.48
N TYR A 20 -7.31 -5.26 2.51
CA TYR A 20 -7.70 -6.65 2.73
C TYR A 20 -6.67 -7.33 3.65
N PRO A 21 -7.06 -8.37 4.41
CA PRO A 21 -6.17 -9.00 5.39
C PRO A 21 -5.10 -9.88 4.71
N VAL A 22 -3.95 -10.02 5.34
CA VAL A 22 -2.85 -10.94 4.92
C VAL A 22 -3.38 -12.37 4.72
N SER A 23 -4.36 -12.80 5.52
CA SER A 23 -4.97 -14.13 5.44
C SER A 23 -5.69 -14.42 4.12
N ALA A 24 -6.01 -13.41 3.31
CA ALA A 24 -6.52 -13.59 1.96
C ALA A 24 -5.46 -14.20 1.02
N ASN A 25 -4.17 -14.14 1.37
CA ASN A 25 -3.04 -14.68 0.60
C ASN A 25 -2.89 -14.11 -0.82
N LEU A 26 -3.57 -13.03 -1.18
CA LEU A 26 -3.47 -12.44 -2.52
C LEU A 26 -2.04 -11.97 -2.80
N PHE A 27 -1.45 -11.21 -1.86
CA PHE A 27 -0.07 -10.73 -2.03
C PHE A 27 0.95 -11.88 -2.07
N ALA A 28 0.71 -12.98 -1.36
CA ALA A 28 1.57 -14.16 -1.45
C ALA A 28 1.56 -14.80 -2.84
N MET A 29 0.42 -14.79 -3.55
CA MET A 29 0.35 -15.25 -4.94
C MET A 29 1.11 -14.31 -5.88
N ILE A 30 1.03 -12.99 -5.67
CA ILE A 30 1.82 -11.99 -6.42
C ILE A 30 3.32 -12.20 -6.16
N ASP A 31 3.74 -12.36 -4.90
CA ASP A 31 5.15 -12.59 -4.54
C ASP A 31 5.71 -13.85 -5.23
N ALA A 32 4.89 -14.91 -5.31
CA ALA A 32 5.26 -16.13 -6.04
C ALA A 32 5.39 -15.88 -7.56
N ARG A 33 4.47 -15.10 -8.16
CA ARG A 33 4.54 -14.69 -9.58
C ARG A 33 5.77 -13.83 -9.86
N ILE A 34 6.10 -12.90 -8.97
CA ILE A 34 7.34 -12.11 -9.05
C ILE A 34 8.56 -13.04 -9.10
N GLY A 35 8.62 -14.04 -8.20
CA GLY A 35 9.70 -15.03 -8.21
C GLY A 35 9.78 -15.81 -9.52
N GLN A 36 8.65 -16.26 -10.06
CA GLN A 36 8.58 -16.94 -11.35
C GLN A 36 9.03 -16.04 -12.53
N TYR A 37 8.64 -14.77 -12.50
CA TYR A 37 9.07 -13.79 -13.50
C TYR A 37 10.59 -13.61 -13.48
N VAL A 38 11.19 -13.46 -12.29
CA VAL A 38 12.64 -13.35 -12.12
C VAL A 38 13.37 -14.62 -12.60
N GLN A 39 12.85 -15.83 -12.26
CA GLN A 39 13.39 -17.09 -12.76
C GLN A 39 13.46 -17.12 -14.29
N LYS A 40 12.34 -16.79 -14.94
CA LYS A 40 12.22 -16.81 -16.39
C LYS A 40 13.10 -15.76 -17.06
N LEU A 41 13.08 -14.52 -16.54
CA LEU A 41 13.83 -13.41 -17.11
C LEU A 41 15.35 -13.64 -17.04
N LEU A 42 15.84 -14.12 -15.89
CA LEU A 42 17.26 -14.24 -15.62
C LEU A 42 17.81 -15.68 -15.80
N ASN A 43 16.92 -16.62 -16.20
CA ASN A 43 17.25 -18.04 -16.33
C ASN A 43 17.90 -18.61 -15.06
N LEU A 44 17.27 -18.35 -13.89
CA LEU A 44 17.72 -18.78 -12.58
C LEU A 44 16.82 -19.88 -12.02
N ASP A 45 17.37 -20.70 -11.12
CA ASP A 45 16.55 -21.56 -10.28
C ASP A 45 15.75 -20.75 -9.23
N ALA A 46 14.83 -21.40 -8.55
CA ALA A 46 13.92 -20.74 -7.59
C ALA A 46 14.67 -20.07 -6.43
N GLU A 47 15.73 -20.69 -5.91
CA GLU A 47 16.50 -20.15 -4.79
C GLU A 47 17.30 -18.91 -5.19
N ALA A 48 17.98 -18.97 -6.33
CA ALA A 48 18.74 -17.83 -6.85
C ALA A 48 17.81 -16.66 -7.22
N ALA A 49 16.68 -16.96 -7.86
CA ALA A 49 15.67 -15.96 -8.21
C ALA A 49 15.10 -15.27 -6.97
N HIS A 50 14.80 -16.03 -5.90
CA HIS A 50 14.32 -15.47 -4.64
C HIS A 50 15.36 -14.53 -4.01
N LYS A 51 16.63 -14.88 -4.03
CA LYS A 51 17.72 -14.00 -3.53
C LYS A 51 17.77 -12.68 -4.33
N VAL A 52 17.65 -12.75 -5.66
CA VAL A 52 17.62 -11.56 -6.52
C VAL A 52 16.39 -10.74 -6.23
N GLN A 53 15.20 -11.35 -6.18
CA GLN A 53 13.93 -10.68 -5.86
C GLN A 53 14.02 -9.88 -4.54
N LYS A 54 14.47 -10.53 -3.46
CA LYS A 54 14.61 -9.87 -2.15
C LYS A 54 15.74 -8.85 -2.13
N GLY A 55 16.84 -9.13 -2.85
CA GLY A 55 17.93 -8.15 -3.02
C GLY A 55 17.46 -6.85 -3.67
N TYR A 56 16.70 -6.95 -4.77
CA TYR A 56 16.15 -5.77 -5.44
C TYR A 56 15.11 -5.04 -4.59
N PHE A 57 14.24 -5.78 -3.90
CA PHE A 57 13.29 -5.19 -2.97
C PHE A 57 13.98 -4.35 -1.87
N HIS A 58 15.09 -4.84 -1.32
CA HIS A 58 15.85 -4.10 -0.30
C HIS A 58 16.65 -2.94 -0.87
N ALA A 59 17.26 -3.10 -2.06
CA ALA A 59 18.13 -2.09 -2.65
C ALA A 59 17.36 -0.96 -3.36
N HIS A 60 16.21 -1.28 -3.98
CA HIS A 60 15.48 -0.37 -4.86
C HIS A 60 14.03 -0.09 -4.40
N GLY A 61 13.60 -0.63 -3.26
CA GLY A 61 12.24 -0.47 -2.74
C GLY A 61 11.23 -1.48 -3.29
N THR A 62 11.34 -1.88 -4.56
CA THR A 62 10.58 -2.97 -5.18
C THR A 62 11.46 -3.82 -6.10
N THR A 63 11.03 -5.06 -6.35
CA THR A 63 11.69 -5.92 -7.35
C THR A 63 11.62 -5.30 -8.74
N LEU A 64 10.48 -4.68 -9.11
CA LEU A 64 10.32 -4.00 -10.39
C LEU A 64 11.38 -2.91 -10.60
N ALA A 65 11.55 -2.02 -9.62
CA ALA A 65 12.54 -0.94 -9.72
C ALA A 65 13.96 -1.48 -9.95
N GLY A 66 14.33 -2.56 -9.26
CA GLY A 66 15.60 -3.25 -9.49
C GLY A 66 15.72 -3.87 -10.88
N LEU A 67 14.67 -4.56 -11.35
CA LEU A 67 14.66 -5.17 -12.69
C LEU A 67 14.72 -4.11 -13.81
N MET A 68 14.07 -2.97 -13.63
CA MET A 68 14.17 -1.85 -14.56
C MET A 68 15.59 -1.27 -14.61
N ALA A 69 16.20 -1.04 -13.44
CA ALA A 69 17.52 -0.43 -13.33
C ALA A 69 18.62 -1.34 -13.90
N GLU A 70 18.58 -2.64 -13.58
CA GLU A 70 19.67 -3.58 -13.87
C GLU A 70 19.49 -4.31 -15.20
N HIS A 71 18.24 -4.47 -15.67
CA HIS A 71 17.94 -5.32 -16.84
C HIS A 71 17.08 -4.62 -17.91
N GLY A 72 16.68 -3.34 -17.68
CA GLY A 72 15.84 -2.61 -18.64
C GLY A 72 14.46 -3.25 -18.83
N THR A 73 13.93 -3.91 -17.80
CA THR A 73 12.65 -4.61 -17.86
C THR A 73 11.51 -3.64 -18.20
N ASP A 74 10.65 -4.00 -19.15
CA ASP A 74 9.43 -3.25 -19.43
C ASP A 74 8.45 -3.39 -18.24
N PRO A 75 8.14 -2.29 -17.55
CA PRO A 75 7.27 -2.32 -16.39
C PRO A 75 5.83 -2.75 -16.73
N HIS A 76 5.31 -2.41 -17.90
CA HIS A 76 3.95 -2.80 -18.29
C HIS A 76 3.83 -4.32 -18.48
N HIS A 77 4.83 -4.93 -19.13
CA HIS A 77 4.87 -6.38 -19.28
C HIS A 77 4.99 -7.08 -17.92
N TYR A 78 5.88 -6.56 -17.05
CA TYR A 78 6.07 -7.10 -15.71
C TYR A 78 4.78 -7.05 -14.88
N LEU A 79 4.16 -5.86 -14.80
CA LEU A 79 2.95 -5.65 -13.99
C LEU A 79 1.78 -6.50 -14.49
N ALA A 80 1.61 -6.60 -15.81
CA ALA A 80 0.58 -7.46 -16.40
C ALA A 80 0.78 -8.95 -16.06
N ASP A 81 2.03 -9.44 -16.02
CA ASP A 81 2.34 -10.83 -15.65
C ASP A 81 2.12 -11.08 -14.16
N VAL A 82 2.71 -10.25 -13.27
CA VAL A 82 2.69 -10.53 -11.83
C VAL A 82 1.32 -10.30 -11.19
N HIS A 83 0.48 -9.45 -11.75
CA HIS A 83 -0.88 -9.17 -11.29
C HIS A 83 -1.96 -10.08 -11.90
N ASP A 84 -1.57 -11.02 -12.77
CA ASP A 84 -2.47 -12.06 -13.29
C ASP A 84 -2.65 -13.18 -12.25
N VAL A 85 -3.38 -12.89 -11.18
CA VAL A 85 -3.65 -13.78 -10.06
C VAL A 85 -5.15 -13.98 -9.86
N ASP A 86 -5.51 -15.11 -9.23
CA ASP A 86 -6.91 -15.38 -8.88
C ASP A 86 -7.35 -14.49 -7.70
N MET A 87 -8.26 -13.57 -7.98
CA MET A 87 -8.82 -12.64 -6.99
C MET A 87 -10.08 -13.20 -6.30
N SER A 88 -10.46 -14.45 -6.54
CA SER A 88 -11.62 -15.09 -5.85
C SER A 88 -11.38 -15.29 -4.36
N VAL A 89 -10.14 -15.18 -3.92
CA VAL A 89 -9.73 -15.22 -2.50
C VAL A 89 -10.12 -13.97 -1.71
N LEU A 90 -10.50 -12.88 -2.41
CA LEU A 90 -10.94 -11.65 -1.78
C LEU A 90 -12.43 -11.73 -1.43
N GLU A 91 -12.77 -11.34 -0.22
CA GLU A 91 -14.13 -11.26 0.29
C GLU A 91 -14.48 -9.81 0.64
N VAL A 92 -15.75 -9.44 0.44
CA VAL A 92 -16.26 -8.13 0.86
C VAL A 92 -16.30 -8.07 2.38
N ASN A 93 -15.69 -7.02 2.94
CA ASN A 93 -15.82 -6.70 4.36
C ASN A 93 -16.83 -5.56 4.51
N GLU A 94 -18.09 -5.91 4.80
CA GLU A 94 -19.20 -4.95 4.91
C GLU A 94 -18.93 -3.86 5.97
N ALA A 95 -18.27 -4.22 7.08
CA ALA A 95 -17.90 -3.27 8.13
C ALA A 95 -16.90 -2.22 7.60
N LEU A 96 -15.91 -2.65 6.81
CA LEU A 96 -14.95 -1.73 6.18
C LEU A 96 -15.63 -0.85 5.12
N VAL A 97 -16.52 -1.42 4.30
CA VAL A 97 -17.29 -0.68 3.29
C VAL A 97 -18.13 0.41 3.97
N GLU A 98 -18.88 0.06 5.04
CA GLU A 98 -19.68 1.01 5.80
C GLU A 98 -18.82 2.11 6.45
N ALA A 99 -17.73 1.73 7.10
CA ALA A 99 -16.83 2.68 7.76
C ALA A 99 -16.24 3.69 6.76
N LEU A 100 -15.75 3.22 5.60
CA LEU A 100 -15.22 4.10 4.54
C LEU A 100 -16.30 5.01 3.94
N ALA A 101 -17.54 4.53 3.79
CA ALA A 101 -18.65 5.35 3.31
C ALA A 101 -18.98 6.50 4.28
N ARG A 102 -18.88 6.26 5.60
CA ARG A 102 -19.12 7.27 6.65
C ARG A 102 -17.93 8.17 6.91
N LEU A 103 -16.72 7.79 6.47
CA LEU A 103 -15.50 8.55 6.73
C LEU A 103 -15.53 9.88 5.95
N PRO A 104 -15.51 11.05 6.62
CA PRO A 104 -15.59 12.33 5.94
C PRO A 104 -14.28 12.69 5.24
N GLY A 105 -14.38 13.46 4.17
CA GLY A 105 -13.21 13.95 3.42
C GLY A 105 -12.87 13.07 2.23
N ARG A 106 -11.74 13.39 1.61
CA ARG A 106 -11.22 12.70 0.41
C ARG A 106 -10.57 11.39 0.79
N LYS A 107 -10.73 10.37 -0.05
CA LYS A 107 -10.10 9.07 0.13
C LYS A 107 -9.33 8.70 -1.13
N LEU A 108 -8.05 8.36 -0.98
CA LEU A 108 -7.15 8.01 -2.07
C LEU A 108 -6.44 6.68 -1.75
N VAL A 109 -6.16 5.92 -2.80
CA VAL A 109 -5.25 4.77 -2.70
C VAL A 109 -3.86 5.20 -3.16
N PHE A 110 -2.83 4.80 -2.41
CA PHE A 110 -1.42 5.01 -2.77
C PHE A 110 -0.67 3.68 -2.71
N THR A 111 -0.40 3.10 -3.87
CA THR A 111 0.11 1.73 -4.00
C THR A 111 1.38 1.65 -4.84
N ASN A 112 2.24 0.66 -4.57
CA ASN A 112 3.35 0.27 -5.43
C ASN A 112 2.92 -0.67 -6.58
N GLY A 113 1.65 -1.11 -6.61
CA GLY A 113 1.03 -1.78 -7.75
C GLY A 113 0.56 -0.79 -8.82
N ASP A 114 -0.07 -1.29 -9.89
CA ASP A 114 -0.65 -0.46 -10.94
C ASP A 114 -2.17 -0.25 -10.74
N ALA A 115 -2.72 0.81 -11.34
CA ALA A 115 -4.12 1.17 -11.22
C ALA A 115 -5.08 0.11 -11.78
N PRO A 116 -4.79 -0.60 -12.89
CA PRO A 116 -5.63 -1.70 -13.36
C PRO A 116 -5.78 -2.85 -12.36
N TYR A 117 -4.69 -3.23 -11.69
CA TYR A 117 -4.73 -4.22 -10.60
C TYR A 117 -5.51 -3.68 -9.40
N ALA A 118 -5.15 -2.49 -8.93
CA ALA A 118 -5.79 -1.87 -7.77
C ALA A 118 -7.31 -1.72 -7.96
N SER A 119 -7.77 -1.31 -9.14
CA SER A 119 -9.20 -1.21 -9.45
C SER A 119 -9.91 -2.55 -9.34
N LYS A 120 -9.32 -3.64 -9.87
CA LYS A 120 -9.89 -4.99 -9.75
C LYS A 120 -10.00 -5.45 -8.28
N VAL A 121 -8.97 -5.17 -7.48
CA VAL A 121 -8.97 -5.47 -6.04
C VAL A 121 -10.08 -4.70 -5.35
N LEU A 122 -10.18 -3.38 -5.57
CA LEU A 122 -11.22 -2.54 -4.98
C LEU A 122 -12.63 -3.00 -5.36
N ASP A 123 -12.85 -3.38 -6.62
CA ASP A 123 -14.14 -3.90 -7.09
C ASP A 123 -14.50 -5.20 -6.37
N LYS A 124 -13.54 -6.12 -6.20
CA LYS A 124 -13.74 -7.38 -5.48
C LYS A 124 -14.07 -7.17 -3.99
N LEU A 125 -13.48 -6.15 -3.38
CA LEU A 125 -13.72 -5.78 -1.99
C LEU A 125 -15.02 -4.97 -1.78
N GLY A 126 -15.76 -4.62 -2.86
CA GLY A 126 -16.93 -3.74 -2.78
C GLY A 126 -16.56 -2.27 -2.53
N LEU A 127 -15.33 -1.89 -2.77
CA LEU A 127 -14.76 -0.56 -2.47
C LEU A 127 -14.55 0.32 -3.71
N GLY A 128 -14.95 -0.12 -4.91
CA GLY A 128 -14.67 0.58 -6.17
C GLY A 128 -15.15 2.04 -6.19
N ALA A 129 -16.25 2.36 -5.50
CA ALA A 129 -16.78 3.72 -5.41
C ALA A 129 -16.29 4.51 -4.18
N SER A 130 -15.44 3.92 -3.33
CA SER A 130 -15.03 4.52 -2.05
C SER A 130 -13.89 5.52 -2.18
N PHE A 131 -13.13 5.45 -3.28
CA PHE A 131 -11.91 6.23 -3.48
C PHE A 131 -12.03 7.20 -4.64
N GLU A 132 -11.53 8.41 -4.45
CA GLU A 132 -11.49 9.46 -5.46
C GLU A 132 -10.47 9.15 -6.56
N ALA A 133 -9.33 8.59 -6.19
CA ALA A 133 -8.23 8.30 -7.09
C ALA A 133 -7.32 7.18 -6.56
N ILE A 134 -6.57 6.61 -7.50
CA ILE A 134 -5.47 5.67 -7.24
C ILE A 134 -4.18 6.33 -7.72
N HIS A 135 -3.23 6.56 -6.80
CA HIS A 135 -1.88 6.99 -7.12
C HIS A 135 -0.98 5.76 -7.15
N ASP A 136 -0.65 5.32 -8.33
CA ASP A 136 -0.02 4.04 -8.61
C ASP A 136 1.47 4.16 -8.97
N VAL A 137 2.10 3.05 -9.28
CA VAL A 137 3.52 2.99 -9.67
C VAL A 137 3.84 3.82 -10.92
N HIS A 138 2.90 4.00 -11.85
CA HIS A 138 3.09 4.84 -13.03
C HIS A 138 3.04 6.32 -12.66
N ALA A 139 2.11 6.71 -11.79
CA ALA A 139 1.98 8.08 -11.29
C ALA A 139 3.23 8.52 -10.50
N THR A 140 3.86 7.60 -9.77
CA THR A 140 5.14 7.86 -9.08
C THR A 140 6.36 7.84 -10.01
N GLN A 141 6.17 7.62 -11.31
CA GLN A 141 7.27 7.45 -12.28
C GLN A 141 8.24 6.34 -11.86
N TYR A 142 7.69 5.23 -11.35
CA TYR A 142 8.43 4.05 -10.87
C TYR A 142 9.38 4.33 -9.70
N ARG A 143 9.11 5.37 -8.92
CA ARG A 143 9.74 5.63 -7.61
C ARG A 143 8.84 5.05 -6.53
N PRO A 144 9.11 3.84 -6.05
CA PRO A 144 8.20 3.18 -5.13
C PRO A 144 8.26 3.80 -3.73
N LYS A 145 7.23 3.60 -2.93
CA LYS A 145 7.34 3.77 -1.49
C LYS A 145 8.50 2.88 -0.97
N PRO A 146 9.38 3.37 -0.12
CA PRO A 146 9.33 4.62 0.66
C PRO A 146 10.11 5.81 0.06
N ASP A 147 10.31 5.93 -1.26
CA ASP A 147 10.99 7.10 -1.84
C ASP A 147 10.23 8.40 -1.47
N PRO A 148 10.85 9.39 -0.81
CA PRO A 148 10.18 10.64 -0.41
C PRO A 148 9.54 11.40 -1.58
N GLN A 149 10.08 11.29 -2.79
CA GLN A 149 9.53 11.96 -3.97
C GLN A 149 8.17 11.39 -4.39
N ALA A 150 7.89 10.10 -4.10
CA ALA A 150 6.58 9.51 -4.35
C ALA A 150 5.49 10.18 -3.51
N TYR A 151 5.79 10.53 -2.25
CA TYR A 151 4.84 11.20 -1.35
C TYR A 151 4.62 12.66 -1.74
N GLN A 152 5.68 13.37 -2.12
CA GLN A 152 5.56 14.73 -2.64
C GLN A 152 4.73 14.74 -3.94
N GLY A 153 5.02 13.81 -4.86
CA GLY A 153 4.28 13.64 -6.10
C GLY A 153 2.79 13.39 -5.88
N LEU A 154 2.44 12.55 -4.89
CA LEU A 154 1.05 12.34 -4.47
C LEU A 154 0.41 13.66 -4.01
N CYS A 155 1.06 14.41 -3.13
CA CYS A 155 0.54 15.68 -2.63
C CYS A 155 0.35 16.70 -3.75
N ASP A 156 1.31 16.83 -4.63
CA ASP A 156 1.28 17.78 -5.76
C ASP A 156 0.17 17.41 -6.76
N ALA A 157 0.02 16.12 -7.09
CA ALA A 157 -0.97 15.64 -8.06
C ALA A 157 -2.41 15.90 -7.64
N TYR A 158 -2.70 15.82 -6.35
CA TYR A 158 -4.07 15.96 -5.84
C TYR A 158 -4.29 17.21 -4.98
N GLY A 159 -3.28 18.08 -4.85
CA GLY A 159 -3.36 19.31 -4.04
C GLY A 159 -3.61 19.00 -2.56
N LEU A 160 -2.92 17.99 -2.01
CA LEU A 160 -3.10 17.58 -0.62
C LEU A 160 -2.23 18.42 0.29
N ASP A 161 -2.82 18.92 1.40
CA ASP A 161 -2.04 19.42 2.53
C ASP A 161 -1.60 18.24 3.38
N PRO A 162 -0.29 17.95 3.51
CA PRO A 162 0.21 16.86 4.34
C PRO A 162 -0.27 16.96 5.81
N HIS A 163 -0.35 18.17 6.37
CA HIS A 163 -0.80 18.39 7.75
C HIS A 163 -2.30 18.14 7.96
N ALA A 164 -3.08 18.09 6.89
CA ALA A 164 -4.48 17.69 6.89
C ALA A 164 -4.69 16.29 6.32
N SER A 165 -3.63 15.48 6.20
CA SER A 165 -3.62 14.15 5.60
C SER A 165 -3.22 13.07 6.62
N LEU A 166 -3.77 11.87 6.41
CA LEU A 166 -3.43 10.69 7.20
C LEU A 166 -3.16 9.52 6.25
N PHE A 167 -2.07 8.80 6.48
CA PHE A 167 -1.67 7.63 5.69
C PHE A 167 -1.74 6.34 6.50
N VAL A 168 -2.42 5.34 5.96
CA VAL A 168 -2.57 3.98 6.52
C VAL A 168 -1.78 3.00 5.68
N GLU A 169 -0.94 2.17 6.33
CA GLU A 169 0.01 1.29 5.65
C GLU A 169 0.36 0.08 6.53
N ASP A 170 0.61 -1.08 5.95
CA ASP A 170 1.05 -2.30 6.65
C ASP A 170 2.58 -2.42 6.74
N MET A 171 3.33 -1.81 5.81
CA MET A 171 4.79 -1.75 5.85
C MET A 171 5.25 -0.50 6.63
N ALA A 172 5.66 -0.67 7.89
CA ALA A 172 6.00 0.44 8.78
C ALA A 172 7.02 1.42 8.16
N ARG A 173 8.03 0.90 7.44
CA ARG A 173 9.05 1.73 6.75
C ARG A 173 8.45 2.75 5.78
N ASN A 174 7.30 2.46 5.19
CA ASN A 174 6.61 3.35 4.26
C ASN A 174 5.93 4.53 4.96
N LEU A 175 5.77 4.48 6.29
CA LEU A 175 5.18 5.58 7.06
C LEU A 175 6.20 6.71 7.35
N ALA A 176 7.49 6.41 7.37
CA ALA A 176 8.51 7.40 7.73
C ALA A 176 8.54 8.63 6.80
N PRO A 177 8.50 8.50 5.45
CA PRO A 177 8.45 9.66 4.56
C PRO A 177 7.14 10.45 4.69
N ALA A 178 6.00 9.78 4.89
CA ALA A 178 4.71 10.43 5.13
C ALA A 178 4.76 11.29 6.41
N LYS A 179 5.32 10.75 7.48
CA LYS A 179 5.53 11.48 8.73
C LYS A 179 6.45 12.68 8.55
N ALA A 180 7.54 12.51 7.80
CA ALA A 180 8.53 13.56 7.57
C ALA A 180 7.94 14.80 6.88
N ILE A 181 6.93 14.63 6.02
CA ILE A 181 6.24 15.76 5.36
C ILE A 181 5.04 16.28 6.15
N GLY A 182 4.72 15.70 7.32
CA GLY A 182 3.71 16.21 8.25
C GLY A 182 2.38 15.43 8.28
N MET A 183 2.26 14.31 7.56
CA MET A 183 1.08 13.46 7.64
C MET A 183 0.94 12.80 9.00
N LYS A 184 -0.29 12.50 9.40
CA LYS A 184 -0.57 11.49 10.43
C LYS A 184 -0.36 10.10 9.83
N THR A 185 0.12 9.17 10.67
CA THR A 185 0.50 7.84 10.21
C THR A 185 -0.17 6.76 11.05
N VAL A 186 -0.67 5.74 10.36
CA VAL A 186 -1.31 4.57 10.97
C VAL A 186 -0.64 3.32 10.43
N TRP A 187 -0.04 2.55 11.30
CA TRP A 187 0.52 1.25 10.97
C TRP A 187 -0.46 0.14 11.27
N ILE A 188 -0.73 -0.71 10.28
CA ILE A 188 -1.47 -1.97 10.48
C ILE A 188 -0.46 -3.06 10.80
N ASP A 189 -0.31 -3.39 12.08
CA ASP A 189 0.54 -4.49 12.54
C ASP A 189 -0.20 -5.82 12.35
N ASN A 190 -0.15 -6.33 11.13
CA ASN A 190 -0.84 -7.55 10.70
C ASN A 190 0.15 -8.70 10.39
N GLY A 191 1.44 -8.52 10.70
CA GLY A 191 2.50 -9.49 10.44
C GLY A 191 3.12 -9.44 9.05
N SER A 192 2.73 -8.51 8.19
CA SER A 192 3.36 -8.30 6.87
C SER A 192 4.83 -7.91 6.99
N GLU A 193 5.15 -7.10 7.98
CA GLU A 193 6.52 -6.68 8.27
C GLU A 193 6.89 -6.99 9.72
N GLN A 194 8.08 -7.54 9.91
CA GLN A 194 8.67 -7.72 11.24
C GLN A 194 9.56 -6.51 11.55
N VAL A 195 9.04 -5.57 12.30
CA VAL A 195 9.81 -4.40 12.78
C VAL A 195 10.61 -4.80 14.03
N PRO A 196 11.95 -4.67 14.03
CA PRO A 196 12.75 -4.96 15.22
C PRO A 196 12.24 -4.22 16.46
N GLY A 197 12.28 -4.88 17.62
CA GLY A 197 11.71 -4.32 18.85
C GLY A 197 12.41 -3.06 19.36
N ASP A 198 13.66 -2.85 18.97
CA ASP A 198 14.52 -1.69 19.27
C ASP A 198 14.52 -0.62 18.17
N ALA A 199 13.76 -0.82 17.08
CA ALA A 199 13.66 0.16 15.99
C ALA A 199 12.96 1.45 16.45
N ASP A 200 13.42 2.58 15.92
CA ASP A 200 12.72 3.85 16.09
C ASP A 200 11.33 3.76 15.44
N ARG A 201 10.29 4.06 16.22
CA ARG A 201 8.89 4.07 15.80
C ARG A 201 8.25 5.46 15.94
N SER A 202 9.04 6.49 16.13
CA SER A 202 8.57 7.88 16.31
C SER A 202 7.78 8.41 15.10
N TYR A 203 7.92 7.76 13.95
CA TYR A 203 7.16 8.07 12.74
C TYR A 203 5.78 7.39 12.67
N ILE A 204 5.38 6.60 13.68
CA ILE A 204 4.07 5.93 13.76
C ILE A 204 3.22 6.65 14.81
N ASP A 205 2.11 7.28 14.39
CA ASP A 205 1.18 7.94 15.33
C ASP A 205 0.20 6.94 15.97
N TYR A 206 -0.25 5.93 15.20
CA TYR A 206 -1.19 4.91 15.63
C TYR A 206 -0.75 3.53 15.14
N THR A 207 -0.89 2.53 16.00
CA THR A 207 -0.71 1.11 15.64
C THR A 207 -2.05 0.39 15.81
N ILE A 208 -2.48 -0.32 14.78
CA ILE A 208 -3.75 -1.04 14.76
C ILE A 208 -3.54 -2.43 14.19
N THR A 209 -4.49 -3.34 14.41
CA THR A 209 -4.47 -4.70 13.83
C THR A 209 -5.63 -4.94 12.87
N ASP A 210 -6.69 -4.12 12.92
CA ASP A 210 -7.88 -4.21 12.08
C ASP A 210 -8.33 -2.81 11.68
N LEU A 211 -8.32 -2.55 10.37
CA LEU A 211 -8.68 -1.24 9.82
C LEU A 211 -10.15 -0.91 10.01
N GLY A 212 -11.05 -1.88 9.75
CA GLY A 212 -12.49 -1.67 9.86
C GLY A 212 -12.90 -1.33 11.29
N ALA A 213 -12.45 -2.12 12.25
CA ALA A 213 -12.70 -1.87 13.68
C ALA A 213 -12.14 -0.51 14.13
N TRP A 214 -10.94 -0.15 13.69
CA TRP A 214 -10.36 1.14 14.02
C TRP A 214 -11.16 2.32 13.43
N LEU A 215 -11.54 2.24 12.15
CA LEU A 215 -12.36 3.28 11.50
C LEU A 215 -13.69 3.47 12.21
N HIS A 216 -14.37 2.38 12.59
CA HIS A 216 -15.59 2.46 13.41
C HIS A 216 -15.33 3.18 14.74
N SER A 217 -14.27 2.81 15.45
CA SER A 217 -13.95 3.42 16.75
C SER A 217 -13.74 4.94 16.68
N ILE A 218 -13.06 5.43 15.64
CA ILE A 218 -12.83 6.88 15.46
C ILE A 218 -14.07 7.64 14.99
N LEU A 219 -15.01 6.96 14.33
CA LEU A 219 -16.28 7.54 13.89
C LEU A 219 -17.29 7.66 15.05
N GLU A 220 -17.28 6.71 15.98
CA GLU A 220 -18.20 6.63 17.11
C GLU A 220 -17.81 7.55 18.28
N THR A 221 -16.55 7.98 18.38
CA THR A 221 -16.05 8.86 19.45
C THR A 221 -16.61 10.29 19.25
N SER A 222 -17.92 10.46 19.41
CA SER A 222 -18.66 11.75 19.33
C SER A 222 -19.78 11.73 20.37
N GLU A 223 -19.43 11.58 21.65
CA GLU A 223 -20.28 11.98 22.78
C GLU A 223 -19.43 12.75 23.80
#